data_90b0110e8521ff54c25dae4a979c1735
#
_entry.id   90b0110e8521ff54c25dae4a979c1735
#
_cell.length_a   1.000
_cell.length_b   1.000
_cell.length_c   1.000
_cell.angle_alpha   90.00
_cell.angle_beta   90.00
_cell.angle_gamma   90.00
#
_symmetry.space_group_name_H-M   'P 1'
#
loop_
_entity.id
_entity.type
_entity.pdbx_description
1 polymer ?
#
loop_
_entity_poly.entity_id
_entity_poly.type
_entity_poly.pdbx_seq_one_letter_code
_entity_poly.pdbx_strand_id
1 'polypeptide(L)'
;EKRVGTIALESDAVMLKEAVITAEAPQVTVKEDTLEYNSSAYRTPEGAMLEELVKKLPGAEIDDEGNVKINGKEVKKIMVDGKEFFGGDVKTGLKNLPVNMIDKLKTYDKKSDLARVTGIDDGEEETVLDLKVKKGMNQGWFGNASVAGGTEDRYGSNLMLNRFVDNSQFSFCLLYTSPSPRD
;
A
#
# COMPACT_ATOMS: atom_id res chain seq x y z
N GLU A 1 71.14 41.20 0.39
CA GLU A 1 70.03 40.17 0.24
C GLU A 1 69.23 40.16 1.51
N LYS A 2 67.96 40.59 1.42
CA LYS A 2 66.98 40.52 2.51
C LYS A 2 66.35 39.13 2.46
N ARG A 3 66.58 38.29 3.50
CA ARG A 3 65.86 37.05 3.66
C ARG A 3 64.43 37.35 4.09
N VAL A 4 63.47 36.96 3.26
CA VAL A 4 62.03 36.95 3.58
C VAL A 4 61.80 35.74 4.40
N GLY A 5 61.25 35.89 5.63
CA GLY A 5 60.97 34.80 6.54
C GLY A 5 59.94 33.82 5.97
N THR A 6 59.85 32.65 6.56
CA THR A 6 58.91 31.58 6.19
C THR A 6 57.48 32.06 6.47
N ILE A 7 56.64 32.16 5.45
CA ILE A 7 55.20 32.42 5.58
C ILE A 7 54.52 31.09 5.72
N ALA A 8 53.97 30.78 6.89
CA ALA A 8 53.12 29.64 7.11
C ALA A 8 51.70 29.97 6.63
N LEU A 9 51.22 29.28 5.63
CA LEU A 9 49.85 29.36 5.20
C LEU A 9 49.02 28.35 6.02
N GLU A 10 48.07 28.85 6.81
CA GLU A 10 47.07 28.00 7.41
C GLU A 10 46.06 27.58 6.32
N SER A 11 45.82 26.29 6.22
CA SER A 11 44.78 25.80 5.33
C SER A 11 43.41 26.11 5.93
N ASP A 12 42.75 27.11 5.40
CA ASP A 12 41.35 27.41 5.71
C ASP A 12 40.48 26.39 4.99
N ALA A 13 40.26 25.22 5.62
CA ALA A 13 39.36 24.22 5.15
C ALA A 13 37.93 24.70 5.47
N VAL A 14 37.30 25.36 4.52
CA VAL A 14 35.87 25.61 4.56
C VAL A 14 35.16 24.23 4.48
N MET A 15 34.77 23.72 5.61
CA MET A 15 33.85 22.56 5.67
C MET A 15 32.54 23.03 5.05
N LEU A 16 32.32 22.66 3.81
CA LEU A 16 31.00 22.76 3.18
C LEU A 16 30.05 21.90 4.01
N LYS A 17 29.11 22.54 4.69
CA LYS A 17 27.99 21.83 5.30
C LYS A 17 27.32 21.06 4.18
N GLU A 18 27.26 19.73 4.36
CA GLU A 18 26.57 18.83 3.45
C GLU A 18 25.18 19.39 3.17
N ALA A 19 24.94 19.83 1.95
CA ALA A 19 23.62 20.22 1.52
C ALA A 19 22.83 18.91 1.33
N VAL A 20 22.08 18.53 2.34
CA VAL A 20 21.09 17.44 2.21
C VAL A 20 20.02 17.95 1.25
N ILE A 21 20.14 17.60 -0.01
CA ILE A 21 19.08 17.82 -0.99
C ILE A 21 18.00 16.77 -0.68
N THR A 22 17.03 17.15 0.14
CA THR A 22 15.80 16.40 0.30
C THR A 22 14.97 16.60 -0.96
N ALA A 23 15.20 15.78 -1.96
CA ALA A 23 14.28 15.70 -3.09
C ALA A 23 13.01 15.03 -2.58
N GLU A 24 11.89 15.75 -2.55
CA GLU A 24 10.59 15.13 -2.37
C GLU A 24 10.34 14.23 -3.57
N ALA A 25 10.12 12.94 -3.30
CA ALA A 25 9.77 11.99 -4.36
C ALA A 25 8.44 12.43 -4.99
N PRO A 26 8.30 12.38 -6.32
CA PRO A 26 7.06 12.75 -6.97
C PRO A 26 5.90 11.91 -6.44
N GLN A 27 4.75 12.56 -6.25
CA GLN A 27 3.55 11.89 -5.72
C GLN A 27 3.08 10.77 -6.65
N VAL A 28 3.15 11.02 -7.96
CA VAL A 28 2.73 10.06 -8.99
C VAL A 28 3.83 10.01 -10.06
N THR A 29 4.17 8.81 -10.47
CA THR A 29 5.09 8.55 -11.58
C THR A 29 4.38 7.65 -12.58
N VAL A 30 4.36 8.07 -13.83
CA VAL A 30 3.83 7.27 -14.94
C VAL A 30 5.00 6.55 -15.60
N LYS A 31 4.93 5.22 -15.67
CA LYS A 31 5.92 4.37 -16.35
C LYS A 31 5.17 3.45 -17.31
N GLU A 32 5.31 3.71 -18.60
CA GLU A 32 4.59 2.98 -19.65
C GLU A 32 3.08 2.93 -19.32
N ASP A 33 2.55 1.75 -19.06
CA ASP A 33 1.13 1.55 -18.72
C ASP A 33 0.89 1.41 -17.20
N THR A 34 1.90 1.72 -16.37
CA THR A 34 1.83 1.61 -14.90
C THR A 34 1.82 2.99 -14.26
N LEU A 35 0.83 3.24 -13.41
CA LEU A 35 0.81 4.39 -12.52
C LEU A 35 1.38 3.99 -11.17
N GLU A 36 2.42 4.66 -10.74
CA GLU A 36 3.08 4.43 -9.45
C GLU A 36 2.84 5.63 -8.53
N TYR A 37 2.18 5.39 -7.41
CA TYR A 37 1.91 6.38 -6.36
C TYR A 37 2.84 6.13 -5.17
N ASN A 38 3.46 7.18 -4.68
CA ASN A 38 4.33 7.09 -3.50
C ASN A 38 3.49 7.31 -2.23
N SER A 39 3.38 6.28 -1.37
CA SER A 39 2.54 6.38 -0.16
C SER A 39 3.00 7.48 0.80
N SER A 40 4.31 7.73 0.88
CA SER A 40 4.88 8.76 1.77
C SER A 40 4.52 10.21 1.39
N ALA A 41 4.09 10.43 0.14
CA ALA A 41 3.66 11.74 -0.32
C ALA A 41 2.25 12.12 0.18
N TYR A 42 1.51 11.16 0.72
CA TYR A 42 0.14 11.35 1.21
C TYR A 42 0.11 11.21 2.73
N ARG A 43 -0.31 12.28 3.42
CA ARG A 43 -0.43 12.25 4.89
C ARG A 43 -1.64 11.43 5.29
N THR A 44 -1.41 10.35 6.01
CA THR A 44 -2.43 9.51 6.62
C THR A 44 -2.26 9.48 8.13
N PRO A 45 -3.35 9.35 8.93
CA PRO A 45 -3.24 9.15 10.37
C PRO A 45 -2.43 7.90 10.72
N GLU A 46 -1.87 7.85 11.93
CA GLU A 46 -1.28 6.61 12.43
C GLU A 46 -2.34 5.52 12.57
N GLY A 47 -2.02 4.32 12.10
CA GLY A 47 -2.96 3.21 12.08
C GLY A 47 -4.01 3.25 10.98
N ALA A 48 -3.93 4.20 10.05
CA ALA A 48 -4.82 4.27 8.90
C ALA A 48 -4.73 3.00 8.06
N MET A 49 -5.87 2.57 7.54
CA MET A 49 -5.97 1.46 6.61
C MET A 49 -5.82 1.95 5.16
N LEU A 50 -5.54 1.02 4.25
CA LEU A 50 -5.32 1.31 2.83
C LEU A 50 -6.46 2.15 2.22
N GLU A 51 -7.69 1.95 2.66
CA GLU A 51 -8.87 2.71 2.20
C GLU A 51 -8.65 4.24 2.32
N GLU A 52 -8.10 4.70 3.45
CA GLU A 52 -7.85 6.13 3.68
C GLU A 52 -6.75 6.68 2.76
N LEU A 53 -5.77 5.86 2.43
CA LEU A 53 -4.73 6.25 1.49
C LEU A 53 -5.31 6.33 0.07
N VAL A 54 -6.07 5.32 -0.36
CA VAL A 54 -6.67 5.27 -1.69
C VAL A 54 -7.62 6.45 -1.92
N LYS A 55 -8.42 6.86 -0.92
CA LYS A 55 -9.27 8.05 -1.00
C LYS A 55 -8.50 9.36 -1.26
N LYS A 56 -7.20 9.39 -0.97
CA LYS A 56 -6.34 10.57 -1.19
C LYS A 56 -5.58 10.53 -2.51
N LEU A 57 -5.62 9.42 -3.22
CA LEU A 57 -4.94 9.30 -4.50
C LEU A 57 -5.66 10.11 -5.58
N PRO A 58 -4.95 10.86 -6.40
CA PRO A 58 -5.56 11.57 -7.52
C PRO A 58 -6.16 10.58 -8.52
N GLY A 59 -7.40 10.79 -8.89
CA GLY A 59 -8.14 9.93 -9.82
C GLY A 59 -8.69 8.64 -9.22
N ALA A 60 -8.57 8.43 -7.90
CA ALA A 60 -9.16 7.29 -7.22
C ALA A 60 -10.52 7.67 -6.62
N GLU A 61 -11.49 6.79 -6.79
CA GLU A 61 -12.84 6.88 -6.25
C GLU A 61 -13.19 5.57 -5.57
N ILE A 62 -13.83 5.65 -4.41
CA ILE A 62 -14.35 4.48 -3.70
C ILE A 62 -15.86 4.69 -3.59
N ASP A 63 -16.63 3.75 -4.07
CA ASP A 63 -18.08 3.79 -3.93
C ASP A 63 -18.54 3.32 -2.54
N ASP A 64 -19.84 3.51 -2.24
CA ASP A 64 -20.44 3.13 -0.97
C ASP A 64 -20.39 1.61 -0.72
N GLU A 65 -20.24 0.84 -1.78
CA GLU A 65 -20.11 -0.61 -1.71
C GLU A 65 -18.66 -1.07 -1.47
N GLY A 66 -17.69 -0.15 -1.53
CA GLY A 66 -16.26 -0.40 -1.33
C GLY A 66 -15.54 -0.87 -2.60
N ASN A 67 -16.11 -0.67 -3.79
CA ASN A 67 -15.40 -0.89 -5.03
C ASN A 67 -14.50 0.33 -5.33
N VAL A 68 -13.32 0.08 -5.85
CA VAL A 68 -12.34 1.12 -6.18
C VAL A 68 -12.30 1.33 -7.68
N LYS A 69 -12.33 2.60 -8.08
CA LYS A 69 -12.03 3.01 -9.46
C LYS A 69 -10.80 3.91 -9.44
N ILE A 70 -9.88 3.67 -10.34
CA ILE A 70 -8.70 4.52 -10.54
C ILE A 70 -8.67 4.97 -11.99
N ASN A 71 -8.72 6.28 -12.20
CA ASN A 71 -8.83 6.91 -13.53
C ASN A 71 -9.99 6.34 -14.38
N GLY A 72 -11.12 6.09 -13.74
CA GLY A 72 -12.33 5.57 -14.39
C GLY A 72 -12.33 4.06 -14.64
N LYS A 73 -11.23 3.35 -14.36
CA LYS A 73 -11.15 1.89 -14.47
C LYS A 73 -11.40 1.25 -13.10
N GLU A 74 -12.25 0.23 -13.06
CA GLU A 74 -12.55 -0.50 -11.85
C GLU A 74 -11.38 -1.45 -11.51
N VAL A 75 -10.89 -1.35 -10.26
CA VAL A 75 -9.87 -2.26 -9.73
C VAL A 75 -10.52 -3.58 -9.37
N LYS A 76 -10.17 -4.64 -10.10
CA LYS A 76 -10.74 -5.98 -9.89
C LYS A 76 -9.96 -6.82 -8.88
N LYS A 77 -8.65 -6.58 -8.76
CA LYS A 77 -7.78 -7.39 -7.88
C LYS A 77 -6.81 -6.52 -7.10
N ILE A 78 -6.54 -6.93 -5.85
CA ILE A 78 -5.48 -6.36 -5.03
C ILE A 78 -4.34 -7.38 -4.87
N MET A 79 -3.13 -6.89 -5.04
CA MET A 79 -1.90 -7.68 -4.90
C MET A 79 -0.99 -7.05 -3.86
N VAL A 80 -0.15 -7.86 -3.24
CA VAL A 80 0.92 -7.41 -2.35
C VAL A 80 2.22 -8.03 -2.82
N ASP A 81 3.18 -7.20 -3.23
CA ASP A 81 4.44 -7.60 -3.85
C ASP A 81 4.25 -8.60 -5.01
N GLY A 82 3.24 -8.36 -5.86
CA GLY A 82 2.95 -9.18 -7.04
C GLY A 82 2.19 -10.48 -6.74
N LYS A 83 1.71 -10.69 -5.51
CA LYS A 83 0.91 -11.85 -5.11
C LYS A 83 -0.49 -11.42 -4.73
N GLU A 84 -1.48 -12.21 -5.07
CA GLU A 84 -2.86 -11.95 -4.69
C GLU A 84 -3.02 -11.99 -3.17
N PHE A 85 -3.63 -10.93 -2.63
CA PHE A 85 -3.98 -10.83 -1.22
C PHE A 85 -5.46 -11.20 -1.05
N PHE A 86 -5.77 -12.19 -0.20
CA PHE A 86 -7.13 -12.70 0.01
C PHE A 86 -7.86 -13.07 -1.30
N GLY A 87 -7.18 -13.80 -2.21
CA GLY A 87 -7.78 -14.15 -3.50
C GLY A 87 -8.05 -12.96 -4.40
N GLY A 88 -7.38 -11.82 -4.14
CA GLY A 88 -7.55 -10.58 -4.91
C GLY A 88 -8.69 -9.69 -4.46
N ASP A 89 -9.40 -10.03 -3.36
CA ASP A 89 -10.53 -9.23 -2.87
C ASP A 89 -10.11 -7.83 -2.44
N VAL A 90 -10.55 -6.85 -3.22
CA VAL A 90 -10.21 -5.43 -3.04
C VAL A 90 -10.78 -4.89 -1.73
N LYS A 91 -12.02 -5.23 -1.40
CA LYS A 91 -12.71 -4.73 -0.20
C LYS A 91 -12.02 -5.19 1.08
N THR A 92 -11.65 -6.45 1.14
CA THR A 92 -10.89 -7.01 2.27
C THR A 92 -9.50 -6.38 2.36
N GLY A 93 -8.82 -6.19 1.24
CA GLY A 93 -7.53 -5.53 1.22
C GLY A 93 -7.58 -4.08 1.74
N LEU A 94 -8.55 -3.30 1.30
CA LEU A 94 -8.72 -1.89 1.71
C LEU A 94 -8.91 -1.74 3.22
N LYS A 95 -9.69 -2.62 3.83
CA LYS A 95 -10.07 -2.53 5.25
C LYS A 95 -9.03 -3.12 6.20
N ASN A 96 -8.13 -3.96 5.70
CA ASN A 96 -7.28 -4.77 6.56
C ASN A 96 -5.77 -4.57 6.34
N LEU A 97 -5.37 -3.85 5.29
CA LEU A 97 -3.96 -3.53 5.05
C LEU A 97 -3.61 -2.15 5.65
N PRO A 98 -2.69 -2.10 6.62
CA PRO A 98 -2.29 -0.83 7.22
C PRO A 98 -1.35 -0.05 6.28
N VAL A 99 -1.55 1.25 6.18
CA VAL A 99 -0.78 2.14 5.30
C VAL A 99 0.71 2.19 5.68
N ASN A 100 1.03 2.05 6.96
CA ASN A 100 2.40 2.16 7.46
C ASN A 100 3.38 1.15 6.83
N MET A 101 2.89 0.00 6.38
CA MET A 101 3.69 -1.02 5.72
C MET A 101 3.86 -0.78 4.21
N ILE A 102 3.07 0.10 3.61
CA ILE A 102 3.04 0.33 2.17
C ILE A 102 4.08 1.39 1.80
N ASP A 103 4.96 1.05 0.87
CA ASP A 103 5.92 1.98 0.26
C ASP A 103 5.32 2.68 -0.94
N LYS A 104 4.78 1.90 -1.88
CA LYS A 104 4.22 2.38 -3.13
C LYS A 104 2.98 1.59 -3.52
N LEU A 105 2.09 2.26 -4.26
CA LEU A 105 0.97 1.62 -4.92
C LEU A 105 1.20 1.68 -6.42
N LYS A 106 0.95 0.58 -7.12
CA LYS A 106 1.06 0.50 -8.57
C LYS A 106 -0.28 0.08 -9.13
N THR A 107 -0.73 0.78 -10.15
CA THR A 107 -1.93 0.41 -10.90
C THR A 107 -1.54 0.14 -12.34
N TYR A 108 -1.91 -1.01 -12.83
CA TYR A 108 -1.67 -1.44 -14.19
C TYR A 108 -2.74 -2.41 -14.66
N ASP A 109 -2.89 -2.51 -15.95
CA ASP A 109 -3.80 -3.48 -16.57
C ASP A 109 -3.05 -4.78 -16.83
N LYS A 110 -3.68 -5.88 -16.47
CA LYS A 110 -3.18 -7.24 -16.64
C LYS A 110 -4.19 -8.03 -17.47
N LYS A 111 -3.71 -8.89 -18.37
CA LYS A 111 -4.58 -9.83 -19.06
C LYS A 111 -5.31 -10.71 -18.07
N SER A 112 -6.53 -11.11 -18.40
CA SER A 112 -7.35 -11.98 -17.57
C SER A 112 -6.60 -13.26 -17.20
N ASP A 113 -6.95 -13.87 -16.07
CA ASP A 113 -6.32 -15.13 -15.65
C ASP A 113 -6.63 -16.25 -16.66
N LEU A 114 -7.79 -16.17 -17.34
CA LEU A 114 -8.16 -17.11 -18.40
C LEU A 114 -7.22 -16.98 -19.60
N ALA A 115 -6.98 -15.75 -20.08
CA ALA A 115 -6.05 -15.50 -21.20
C ALA A 115 -4.62 -15.94 -20.85
N ARG A 116 -4.20 -15.77 -19.60
CA ARG A 116 -2.88 -16.20 -19.13
C ARG A 116 -2.71 -17.73 -19.08
N VAL A 117 -3.75 -18.46 -18.67
CA VAL A 117 -3.70 -19.93 -18.55
C VAL A 117 -3.90 -20.61 -19.90
N THR A 118 -4.81 -20.09 -20.73
CA THR A 118 -5.13 -20.70 -22.03
C THR A 118 -4.20 -20.23 -23.15
N GLY A 119 -3.52 -19.11 -22.98
CA GLY A 119 -2.72 -18.45 -24.03
C GLY A 119 -3.56 -17.79 -25.13
N ILE A 120 -4.88 -17.79 -25.00
CA ILE A 120 -5.82 -17.16 -25.94
C ILE A 120 -6.19 -15.80 -25.37
N ASP A 121 -5.98 -14.76 -26.13
CA ASP A 121 -6.36 -13.39 -25.75
C ASP A 121 -7.89 -13.26 -25.88
N ASP A 122 -8.55 -13.07 -24.75
CA ASP A 122 -10.00 -12.87 -24.67
C ASP A 122 -10.40 -11.39 -24.80
N GLY A 123 -9.40 -10.50 -24.94
CA GLY A 123 -9.61 -9.07 -25.02
C GLY A 123 -10.06 -8.42 -23.70
N GLU A 124 -10.09 -9.18 -22.60
CA GLU A 124 -10.41 -8.65 -21.28
C GLU A 124 -9.12 -8.28 -20.52
N GLU A 125 -9.07 -7.03 -20.06
CA GLU A 125 -8.03 -6.53 -19.20
C GLU A 125 -8.59 -6.32 -17.79
N GLU A 126 -7.83 -6.75 -16.80
CA GLU A 126 -8.15 -6.54 -15.38
C GLU A 126 -7.23 -5.47 -14.82
N THR A 127 -7.80 -4.38 -14.34
CA THR A 127 -7.03 -3.37 -13.61
C THR A 127 -6.69 -3.90 -12.21
N VAL A 128 -5.40 -3.94 -11.93
CA VAL A 128 -4.84 -4.47 -10.67
C VAL A 128 -4.22 -3.34 -9.86
N LEU A 129 -4.45 -3.38 -8.54
CA LEU A 129 -3.76 -2.54 -7.56
C LEU A 129 -2.70 -3.38 -6.85
N ASP A 130 -1.43 -3.20 -7.18
CA ASP A 130 -0.30 -3.87 -6.56
C ASP A 130 0.37 -2.97 -5.53
N LEU A 131 0.45 -3.46 -4.30
CA LEU A 131 1.01 -2.77 -3.15
C LEU A 131 2.43 -3.24 -2.93
N LYS A 132 3.37 -2.31 -2.98
CA LYS A 132 4.77 -2.58 -2.64
C LYS A 132 4.97 -2.38 -1.14
N VAL A 133 5.45 -3.41 -0.45
CA VAL A 133 5.73 -3.34 0.99
C VAL A 133 7.10 -2.70 1.22
N LYS A 134 7.22 -1.90 2.28
CA LYS A 134 8.48 -1.30 2.71
C LYS A 134 9.49 -2.38 3.05
N LYS A 135 10.74 -2.14 2.69
CA LYS A 135 11.85 -3.06 3.02
C LYS A 135 11.91 -3.34 4.53
N GLY A 136 11.94 -4.60 4.90
CA GLY A 136 11.96 -5.06 6.29
C GLY A 136 10.58 -5.22 6.94
N MET A 137 9.48 -4.81 6.29
CA MET A 137 8.11 -5.05 6.76
C MET A 137 7.44 -6.25 6.06
N ASN A 138 8.14 -6.93 5.16
CA ASN A 138 7.70 -8.17 4.54
C ASN A 138 7.84 -9.40 5.45
N GLN A 139 8.30 -9.20 6.69
CA GLN A 139 8.41 -10.21 7.73
C GLN A 139 7.74 -9.68 9.00
N GLY A 140 6.65 -10.29 9.42
CA GLY A 140 5.98 -9.88 10.63
C GLY A 140 4.54 -10.34 10.72
N TRP A 141 3.93 -9.98 11.85
CA TRP A 141 2.52 -10.17 12.10
C TRP A 141 1.83 -8.83 12.07
N PHE A 142 0.69 -8.77 11.42
CA PHE A 142 -0.21 -7.63 11.55
C PHE A 142 -1.66 -8.12 11.53
N GLY A 143 -2.52 -7.36 12.15
CA GLY A 143 -3.91 -7.73 12.22
C GLY A 143 -4.74 -6.69 12.93
N ASN A 144 -6.03 -6.89 12.89
CA ASN A 144 -6.98 -6.12 13.64
C ASN A 144 -7.94 -7.04 14.40
N ALA A 145 -8.40 -6.56 15.51
CA ALA A 145 -9.44 -7.22 16.29
C ALA A 145 -10.49 -6.17 16.68
N SER A 146 -11.74 -6.47 16.43
CA SER A 146 -12.84 -5.62 16.85
C SER A 146 -13.93 -6.45 17.51
N VAL A 147 -14.49 -5.90 18.57
CA VAL A 147 -15.63 -6.47 19.29
C VAL A 147 -16.70 -5.41 19.37
N ALA A 148 -17.88 -5.74 18.93
CA ALA A 148 -19.04 -4.86 18.99
C ALA A 148 -20.12 -5.49 19.85
N GLY A 149 -20.71 -4.71 20.77
CA GLY A 149 -21.87 -5.09 21.56
C GLY A 149 -23.02 -4.12 21.27
N GLY A 150 -24.20 -4.65 21.14
CA GLY A 150 -25.44 -3.88 20.95
C GLY A 150 -26.46 -4.18 22.02
N THR A 151 -27.57 -3.48 22.00
CA THR A 151 -28.75 -3.79 22.80
C THR A 151 -29.41 -5.06 22.28
N GLU A 152 -30.17 -5.76 23.12
CA GLU A 152 -30.89 -6.98 22.74
C GLU A 152 -30.01 -8.18 22.38
N ASP A 153 -28.98 -8.44 23.22
CA ASP A 153 -28.06 -9.60 23.08
C ASP A 153 -27.36 -9.70 21.72
N ARG A 154 -27.20 -8.56 21.04
CA ARG A 154 -26.45 -8.49 19.78
C ARG A 154 -24.97 -8.27 20.06
N TYR A 155 -24.15 -9.14 19.53
CA TYR A 155 -22.71 -9.02 19.60
C TYR A 155 -22.04 -9.50 18.32
N GLY A 156 -20.93 -8.88 18.01
CA GLY A 156 -20.12 -9.23 16.85
C GLY A 156 -18.64 -9.15 17.21
N SER A 157 -17.86 -10.04 16.64
CA SER A 157 -16.41 -9.96 16.73
C SER A 157 -15.79 -10.24 15.37
N ASN A 158 -14.76 -9.48 15.07
CA ASN A 158 -13.92 -9.66 13.90
C ASN A 158 -12.48 -9.75 14.36
N LEU A 159 -11.80 -10.80 13.96
CA LEU A 159 -10.37 -10.97 14.16
C LEU A 159 -9.74 -11.30 12.82
N MET A 160 -8.83 -10.48 12.38
CA MET A 160 -8.00 -10.75 11.22
C MET A 160 -6.55 -10.72 11.64
N LEU A 161 -5.83 -11.79 11.34
CA LEU A 161 -4.42 -11.94 11.62
C LEU A 161 -3.69 -12.35 10.35
N ASN A 162 -2.66 -11.59 10.01
CA ASN A 162 -1.84 -11.83 8.85
C ASN A 162 -0.38 -12.02 9.27
N ARG A 163 0.27 -12.99 8.67
CA ARG A 163 1.70 -13.22 8.81
C ARG A 163 2.36 -13.20 7.45
N PHE A 164 3.31 -12.31 7.29
CA PHE A 164 4.21 -12.30 6.15
C PHE A 164 5.56 -12.93 6.54
N VAL A 165 6.06 -13.83 5.71
CA VAL A 165 7.40 -14.40 5.83
C VAL A 165 7.97 -14.49 4.43
N ASP A 166 8.80 -13.51 4.07
CA ASP A 166 9.44 -13.38 2.77
C ASP A 166 8.48 -13.64 1.59
N ASN A 167 8.45 -14.89 1.13
CA ASN A 167 7.67 -15.30 -0.03
C ASN A 167 6.32 -15.95 0.32
N SER A 168 6.00 -16.07 1.59
CA SER A 168 4.77 -16.73 2.08
C SER A 168 3.88 -15.74 2.82
N GLN A 169 2.58 -15.82 2.54
CA GLN A 169 1.56 -15.03 3.21
C GLN A 169 0.55 -15.99 3.83
N PHE A 170 0.33 -15.83 5.14
CA PHE A 170 -0.69 -16.55 5.87
C PHE A 170 -1.70 -15.55 6.40
N SER A 171 -2.96 -15.79 6.11
CA SER A 171 -4.05 -14.95 6.57
C SER A 171 -5.07 -15.79 7.30
N PHE A 172 -5.44 -15.34 8.48
CA PHE A 172 -6.49 -15.95 9.29
C PHE A 172 -7.57 -14.91 9.57
N CYS A 173 -8.80 -15.22 9.22
CA CYS A 173 -9.95 -14.36 9.47
C CYS A 173 -11.01 -15.14 10.27
N LEU A 174 -11.44 -14.55 11.38
CA LEU A 174 -12.56 -15.00 12.18
C LEU A 174 -13.61 -13.91 12.24
N LEU A 175 -14.77 -14.16 11.67
CA LEU A 175 -15.93 -13.28 11.74
C LEU A 175 -17.03 -13.99 12.51
N TYR A 176 -17.48 -13.41 13.58
CA TYR A 176 -18.60 -13.89 14.35
C TYR A 176 -19.65 -12.80 14.54
N THR A 177 -20.87 -13.09 14.17
CA THR A 177 -22.03 -12.22 14.41
C THR A 177 -23.12 -13.03 15.06
N SER A 178 -23.75 -12.51 16.12
CA SER A 178 -24.91 -13.15 16.69
C SER A 178 -26.06 -13.12 15.66
N PRO A 179 -26.82 -14.22 15.53
CA PRO A 179 -27.97 -14.23 14.65
C PRO A 179 -28.98 -13.18 15.11
N SER A 180 -29.54 -12.43 14.16
CA SER A 180 -30.71 -11.59 14.45
C SER A 180 -31.86 -12.50 14.89
N PRO A 181 -32.57 -12.18 16.00
CA PRO A 181 -33.79 -12.89 16.28
C PRO A 181 -34.72 -12.72 15.06
N ARG A 182 -35.09 -13.81 14.45
CA ARG A 182 -36.14 -13.78 13.43
C ARG A 182 -37.48 -13.62 14.16
N ASP A 183 -38.17 -12.58 13.78
CA ASP A 183 -39.59 -12.46 14.08
C ASP A 183 -40.38 -13.63 13.48
#